data_346da72701661e7bd007696968944766
#
_entry.id   346da72701661e7bd007696968944766
#
_cell.length_a   1.000
_cell.length_b   1.000
_cell.length_c   1.000
_cell.angle_alpha   90.00
_cell.angle_beta   90.00
_cell.angle_gamma   90.00
#
_symmetry.space_group_name_H-M   'P 1'
#
loop_
_entity.id
_entity.type
_entity.pdbx_description
1 polymer ?
#
loop_
_entity_poly.entity_id
_entity_poly.type
_entity_poly.pdbx_seq_one_letter_code
_entity_poly.pdbx_strand_id
1 'polypeptide(L)'
;EFEQGRPLIEKIRAKYPDYRILLTFFSPSGYEVRKNYRGADIVCYLPFDKPRNVRKFLDLVNPCMAFFIKYEFWKNYLDELHKRRIPVYSVSSIFRRGQIFFKWYGGTYRNVLRNFDHIFVQNERSKRYLAKIGINRVTVVGDTRFDRVLQIREEAKDLPLVELFKNNTMTFVAGSSWQPDEDLFIEYFNQHPEVKLIIAPHVIDENHLVEIIRKLKRPYVRYTRADEKNVRKADCLIIDCFGLLSSIYRYGEIAYIGGGFG
;
A
#
# COMPACT_ATOMS: atom_id res chain seq x y z
N GLU A 1 -2.27 -3.70 5.61
CA GLU A 1 -1.18 -3.82 6.63
C GLU A 1 0.09 -4.41 6.03
N PHE A 2 0.00 -5.45 5.17
CA PHE A 2 1.17 -6.02 4.52
C PHE A 2 2.05 -4.97 3.82
N GLU A 3 1.46 -4.03 3.08
CA GLU A 3 2.21 -2.97 2.37
C GLU A 3 2.98 -2.03 3.30
N GLN A 4 2.59 -1.92 4.57
CA GLN A 4 3.39 -1.21 5.58
C GLN A 4 4.54 -2.06 6.15
N GLY A 5 4.35 -3.37 6.24
CA GLY A 5 5.39 -4.29 6.71
C GLY A 5 6.42 -4.66 5.66
N ARG A 6 6.02 -4.62 4.38
CA ARG A 6 6.85 -5.05 3.26
C ARG A 6 8.21 -4.34 3.18
N PRO A 7 8.31 -3.00 3.27
CA PRO A 7 9.61 -2.31 3.24
C PRO A 7 10.55 -2.76 4.36
N LEU A 8 10.00 -3.05 5.55
CA LEU A 8 10.77 -3.58 6.66
C LEU A 8 11.33 -4.98 6.35
N ILE A 9 10.49 -5.88 5.83
CA ILE A 9 10.89 -7.24 5.43
C ILE A 9 12.02 -7.17 4.39
N GLU A 10 11.86 -6.36 3.35
CA GLU A 10 12.85 -6.19 2.28
C GLU A 10 14.18 -5.65 2.80
N LYS A 11 14.14 -4.64 3.69
CA LYS A 11 15.35 -4.09 4.34
C LYS A 11 16.04 -5.10 5.27
N ILE A 12 15.27 -5.87 6.05
CA ILE A 12 15.82 -6.92 6.91
C ILE A 12 16.50 -7.98 6.04
N ARG A 13 15.82 -8.44 4.98
CA ARG A 13 16.38 -9.45 4.05
C ARG A 13 17.67 -8.98 3.39
N ALA A 14 17.73 -7.73 2.94
CA ALA A 14 18.90 -7.15 2.30
C ALA A 14 20.08 -6.97 3.28
N LYS A 15 19.80 -6.52 4.51
CA LYS A 15 20.85 -6.19 5.49
C LYS A 15 21.30 -7.40 6.32
N TYR A 16 20.40 -8.35 6.54
CA TYR A 16 20.60 -9.50 7.41
C TYR A 16 20.08 -10.78 6.73
N PRO A 17 20.78 -11.27 5.68
CA PRO A 17 20.32 -12.41 4.85
C PRO A 17 20.20 -13.72 5.63
N ASP A 18 20.96 -13.88 6.71
CA ASP A 18 20.97 -15.09 7.54
C ASP A 18 19.74 -15.25 8.43
N TYR A 19 18.96 -14.18 8.64
CA TYR A 19 17.74 -14.28 9.41
C TYR A 19 16.64 -14.96 8.61
N ARG A 20 15.95 -15.92 9.23
CA ARG A 20 14.73 -16.49 8.69
C ARG A 20 13.55 -15.62 9.05
N ILE A 21 12.73 -15.30 8.07
CA ILE A 21 11.56 -14.43 8.20
C ILE A 21 10.30 -15.28 8.13
N LEU A 22 9.54 -15.30 9.22
CA LEU A 22 8.20 -15.83 9.28
C LEU A 22 7.19 -14.70 9.14
N LEU A 23 6.36 -14.73 8.12
CA LEU A 23 5.28 -13.79 7.89
C LEU A 23 3.94 -14.44 8.25
N THR A 24 3.19 -13.79 9.14
CA THR A 24 1.88 -14.31 9.55
C THR A 24 0.74 -13.39 9.16
N PHE A 25 -0.39 -13.98 8.81
CA PHE A 25 -1.64 -13.29 8.53
C PHE A 25 -2.77 -13.83 9.40
N PHE A 26 -3.59 -12.94 9.94
CA PHE A 26 -4.81 -13.35 10.64
C PHE A 26 -5.98 -13.49 9.67
N SER A 27 -6.05 -12.61 8.65
CA SER A 27 -7.12 -12.60 7.66
C SER A 27 -6.83 -13.52 6.47
N PRO A 28 -7.82 -14.36 6.03
CA PRO A 28 -7.71 -15.14 4.81
C PRO A 28 -7.40 -14.30 3.57
N SER A 29 -8.01 -13.13 3.43
CA SER A 29 -7.76 -12.23 2.28
C SER A 29 -6.30 -11.78 2.18
N GLY A 30 -5.65 -11.53 3.31
CA GLY A 30 -4.22 -11.22 3.33
C GLY A 30 -3.36 -12.42 2.98
N TYR A 31 -3.66 -13.58 3.57
CA TYR A 31 -2.91 -14.82 3.35
C TYR A 31 -2.99 -15.30 1.90
N GLU A 32 -4.20 -15.44 1.34
CA GLU A 32 -4.40 -15.98 0.00
C GLU A 32 -3.67 -15.19 -1.08
N VAL A 33 -3.63 -13.86 -0.94
CA VAL A 33 -2.93 -12.98 -1.88
C VAL A 33 -1.41 -13.05 -1.72
N ARG A 34 -0.90 -13.39 -0.51
CA ARG A 34 0.53 -13.28 -0.17
C ARG A 34 1.20 -14.59 0.25
N LYS A 35 0.50 -15.73 0.22
CA LYS A 35 1.06 -17.04 0.61
C LYS A 35 2.34 -17.45 -0.13
N ASN A 36 2.55 -16.93 -1.35
CA ASN A 36 3.73 -17.17 -2.17
C ASN A 36 4.72 -15.99 -2.16
N TYR A 37 4.67 -15.12 -1.14
CA TYR A 37 5.57 -13.98 -1.06
C TYR A 37 7.02 -14.41 -0.83
N ARG A 38 7.89 -14.14 -1.79
CA ARG A 38 9.30 -14.58 -1.80
C ARG A 38 10.21 -13.86 -0.82
N GLY A 39 9.77 -12.75 -0.22
CA GLY A 39 10.54 -12.00 0.77
C GLY A 39 10.55 -12.65 2.17
N ALA A 40 9.68 -13.65 2.41
CA ALA A 40 9.63 -14.42 3.65
C ALA A 40 9.96 -15.90 3.38
N ASP A 41 10.59 -16.56 4.35
CA ASP A 41 10.92 -17.99 4.25
C ASP A 41 9.69 -18.87 4.49
N ILE A 42 8.80 -18.42 5.38
CA ILE A 42 7.56 -19.11 5.70
C ILE A 42 6.44 -18.07 5.75
N VAL A 43 5.30 -18.40 5.13
CA VAL A 43 4.06 -17.62 5.23
C VAL A 43 2.97 -18.52 5.77
N CYS A 44 2.32 -18.12 6.87
CA CYS A 44 1.26 -18.93 7.48
C CYS A 44 0.19 -18.07 8.16
N TYR A 45 -0.89 -18.70 8.60
CA TYR A 45 -1.88 -18.05 9.47
C TYR A 45 -1.34 -17.86 10.88
N LEU A 46 -1.65 -16.71 11.48
CA LEU A 46 -1.45 -16.50 12.91
C LEU A 46 -2.53 -17.27 13.68
N PRO A 47 -2.17 -18.21 14.56
CA PRO A 47 -3.14 -18.90 15.40
C PRO A 47 -3.94 -17.94 16.29
N PHE A 48 -5.21 -18.28 16.57
CA PHE A 48 -6.05 -17.48 17.46
C PHE A 48 -5.36 -17.15 18.78
N ASP A 49 -5.53 -15.92 19.26
CA ASP A 49 -4.93 -15.36 20.47
C ASP A 49 -5.48 -15.98 21.76
N LYS A 50 -5.24 -17.30 21.93
CA LYS A 50 -5.54 -18.07 23.13
C LYS A 50 -4.23 -18.52 23.79
N PRO A 51 -4.11 -18.50 25.13
CA PRO A 51 -2.83 -18.77 25.81
C PRO A 51 -2.17 -20.09 25.40
N ARG A 52 -2.95 -21.16 25.17
CA ARG A 52 -2.44 -22.47 24.74
C ARG A 52 -1.90 -22.43 23.31
N ASN A 53 -2.62 -21.78 22.40
CA ASN A 53 -2.21 -21.66 20.98
C ASN A 53 -0.93 -20.83 20.87
N VAL A 54 -0.90 -19.70 21.57
CA VAL A 54 0.24 -18.77 21.57
C VAL A 54 1.50 -19.46 22.06
N ARG A 55 1.43 -20.15 23.22
CA ARG A 55 2.58 -20.90 23.76
C ARG A 55 3.08 -21.94 22.76
N LYS A 56 2.19 -22.79 22.25
CA LYS A 56 2.56 -23.82 21.28
C LYS A 56 3.17 -23.22 20.01
N PHE A 57 2.60 -22.13 19.50
CA PHE A 57 3.13 -21.44 18.32
C PHE A 57 4.52 -20.88 18.58
N LEU A 58 4.71 -20.18 19.68
CA LEU A 58 6.02 -19.59 20.03
C LEU A 58 7.08 -20.64 20.39
N ASP A 59 6.66 -21.82 20.92
CA ASP A 59 7.56 -22.95 21.14
C ASP A 59 8.09 -23.52 19.81
N LEU A 60 7.23 -23.60 18.78
CA LEU A 60 7.61 -24.08 17.45
C LEU A 60 8.45 -23.08 16.67
N VAL A 61 8.08 -21.80 16.73
CA VAL A 61 8.74 -20.74 15.94
C VAL A 61 10.03 -20.28 16.60
N ASN A 62 10.07 -20.22 17.92
CA ASN A 62 11.20 -19.71 18.73
C ASN A 62 11.82 -18.44 18.16
N PRO A 63 11.06 -17.33 18.03
CA PRO A 63 11.54 -16.13 17.37
C PRO A 63 12.57 -15.39 18.22
N CYS A 64 13.59 -14.80 17.60
CA CYS A 64 14.53 -13.92 18.29
C CYS A 64 14.00 -12.47 18.43
N MET A 65 13.02 -12.08 17.63
CA MET A 65 12.29 -10.80 17.73
C MET A 65 10.94 -10.88 17.00
N ALA A 66 10.02 -9.99 17.34
CA ALA A 66 8.70 -9.92 16.73
C ALA A 66 8.31 -8.49 16.33
N PHE A 67 7.67 -8.35 15.18
CA PHE A 67 7.16 -7.10 14.66
C PHE A 67 5.65 -7.20 14.44
N PHE A 68 4.91 -6.25 15.00
CA PHE A 68 3.47 -6.12 14.80
C PHE A 68 3.18 -4.88 13.96
N ILE A 69 2.44 -5.06 12.88
CA ILE A 69 2.18 -3.99 11.91
C ILE A 69 0.85 -3.31 12.21
N LYS A 70 0.84 -1.98 12.36
CA LYS A 70 -0.35 -1.16 12.62
C LYS A 70 -1.05 -1.47 13.96
N TYR A 71 -2.26 -2.06 13.89
CA TYR A 71 -3.19 -2.20 15.02
C TYR A 71 -3.21 -3.60 15.62
N GLU A 72 -2.19 -4.38 15.38
CA GLU A 72 -2.07 -5.76 15.84
C GLU A 72 -1.64 -5.83 17.32
N PHE A 73 -2.59 -5.65 18.23
CA PHE A 73 -2.34 -5.62 19.68
C PHE A 73 -2.84 -6.90 20.36
N TRP A 74 -2.28 -8.05 19.95
CA TRP A 74 -2.66 -9.38 20.41
C TRP A 74 -2.14 -9.65 21.82
N LYS A 75 -3.04 -9.55 22.81
CA LYS A 75 -2.68 -9.56 24.23
C LYS A 75 -1.84 -10.76 24.63
N ASN A 76 -2.31 -11.99 24.35
CA ASN A 76 -1.62 -13.19 24.80
C ASN A 76 -0.27 -13.39 24.09
N TYR A 77 -0.17 -13.00 22.82
CA TYR A 77 1.11 -12.98 22.10
C TYR A 77 2.08 -11.98 22.73
N LEU A 78 1.65 -10.78 23.01
CA LEU A 78 2.49 -9.73 23.61
C LEU A 78 2.92 -10.09 25.02
N ASP A 79 2.01 -10.63 25.83
CA ASP A 79 2.31 -11.08 27.20
C ASP A 79 3.33 -12.23 27.19
N GLU A 80 3.17 -13.22 26.31
CA GLU A 80 4.04 -14.40 26.24
C GLU A 80 5.44 -14.04 25.68
N LEU A 81 5.49 -13.19 24.65
CA LEU A 81 6.77 -12.67 24.10
C LEU A 81 7.54 -11.90 25.16
N HIS A 82 6.87 -10.99 25.88
CA HIS A 82 7.47 -10.23 26.97
C HIS A 82 7.99 -11.16 28.09
N LYS A 83 7.20 -12.15 28.49
CA LYS A 83 7.61 -13.16 29.49
C LYS A 83 8.86 -13.93 29.06
N ARG A 84 8.99 -14.23 27.78
CA ARG A 84 10.17 -14.91 27.18
C ARG A 84 11.33 -13.97 26.91
N ARG A 85 11.19 -12.67 27.22
CA ARG A 85 12.19 -11.62 26.94
C ARG A 85 12.57 -11.54 25.47
N ILE A 86 11.62 -11.80 24.59
CA ILE A 86 11.77 -11.66 23.15
C ILE A 86 11.44 -10.21 22.79
N PRO A 87 12.35 -9.47 22.13
CA PRO A 87 12.09 -8.08 21.74
C PRO A 87 10.88 -7.96 20.82
N VAL A 88 9.98 -7.00 21.12
CA VAL A 88 8.72 -6.81 20.40
C VAL A 88 8.57 -5.36 19.97
N TYR A 89 8.29 -5.17 18.69
CA TYR A 89 8.18 -3.86 18.09
C TYR A 89 6.81 -3.67 17.42
N SER A 90 6.19 -2.51 17.62
CA SER A 90 5.03 -2.09 16.83
C SER A 90 5.49 -1.13 15.74
N VAL A 91 5.08 -1.35 14.50
CA VAL A 91 5.53 -0.59 13.33
C VAL A 91 4.36 0.05 12.59
N SER A 92 4.54 1.31 12.20
CA SER A 92 3.56 2.09 11.43
C SER A 92 2.20 2.23 12.10
N SER A 93 2.17 2.32 13.44
CA SER A 93 0.93 2.46 14.23
C SER A 93 0.41 3.89 14.25
N ILE A 94 -0.93 4.03 14.30
CA ILE A 94 -1.60 5.31 14.54
C ILE A 94 -2.46 5.19 15.79
N PHE A 95 -2.33 6.15 16.69
CA PHE A 95 -3.14 6.25 17.88
C PHE A 95 -4.11 7.43 17.82
N ARG A 96 -5.37 7.20 18.23
CA ARG A 96 -6.45 8.18 18.23
C ARG A 96 -7.06 8.33 19.62
N ARG A 97 -7.47 9.55 19.96
CA ARG A 97 -8.05 9.88 21.27
C ARG A 97 -9.20 8.97 21.72
N GLY A 98 -10.02 8.50 20.75
CA GLY A 98 -11.19 7.65 21.04
C GLY A 98 -10.86 6.22 21.43
N GLN A 99 -9.63 5.73 21.21
CA GLN A 99 -9.27 4.34 21.48
C GLN A 99 -9.27 4.03 22.98
N ILE A 100 -9.55 2.77 23.32
CA ILE A 100 -9.71 2.26 24.68
C ILE A 100 -8.49 2.52 25.56
N PHE A 101 -7.30 2.55 25.01
CA PHE A 101 -6.05 2.81 25.71
C PHE A 101 -6.04 4.16 26.45
N PHE A 102 -6.78 5.15 25.95
CA PHE A 102 -6.83 6.51 26.46
C PHE A 102 -8.06 6.79 27.32
N LYS A 103 -8.92 5.79 27.53
CA LYS A 103 -10.08 5.89 28.40
C LYS A 103 -9.69 5.62 29.85
N TRP A 104 -10.40 6.23 30.83
CA TRP A 104 -10.11 6.03 32.26
C TRP A 104 -10.17 4.54 32.67
N TYR A 105 -11.03 3.73 32.06
CA TYR A 105 -11.20 2.30 32.28
C TYR A 105 -10.25 1.41 31.44
N GLY A 106 -9.42 1.99 30.62
CA GLY A 106 -8.53 1.27 29.68
C GLY A 106 -7.24 0.70 30.29
N GLY A 107 -7.14 0.58 31.62
CA GLY A 107 -5.91 0.16 32.32
C GLY A 107 -5.32 -1.15 31.80
N THR A 108 -6.14 -2.19 31.71
CA THR A 108 -5.71 -3.50 31.21
C THR A 108 -5.15 -3.44 29.80
N TYR A 109 -5.79 -2.66 28.92
CA TYR A 109 -5.33 -2.48 27.54
C TYR A 109 -4.04 -1.67 27.44
N ARG A 110 -3.82 -0.70 28.35
CA ARG A 110 -2.53 0.01 28.43
C ARG A 110 -1.37 -0.92 28.78
N ASN A 111 -1.61 -1.94 29.61
CA ASN A 111 -0.58 -2.92 29.94
C ASN A 111 -0.13 -3.71 28.71
N VAL A 112 -1.05 -4.02 27.77
CA VAL A 112 -0.72 -4.67 26.50
C VAL A 112 0.28 -3.83 25.70
N LEU A 113 0.09 -2.51 25.63
CA LEU A 113 1.02 -1.61 24.94
C LEU A 113 2.39 -1.50 25.62
N ARG A 114 2.46 -1.72 26.93
CA ARG A 114 3.74 -1.70 27.67
C ARG A 114 4.64 -2.87 27.39
N ASN A 115 4.10 -3.95 26.79
CA ASN A 115 4.85 -5.12 26.39
C ASN A 115 5.70 -4.88 25.12
N PHE A 116 5.47 -3.78 24.40
CA PHE A 116 6.36 -3.39 23.30
C PHE A 116 7.65 -2.79 23.83
N ASP A 117 8.79 -3.25 23.33
CA ASP A 117 10.08 -2.63 23.60
C ASP A 117 10.20 -1.27 22.94
N HIS A 118 9.60 -1.11 21.75
CA HIS A 118 9.50 0.18 21.07
C HIS A 118 8.29 0.24 20.16
N ILE A 119 7.70 1.43 20.02
CA ILE A 119 6.55 1.69 19.17
C ILE A 119 6.93 2.74 18.11
N PHE A 120 6.92 2.34 16.85
CA PHE A 120 7.14 3.23 15.72
C PHE A 120 5.79 3.71 15.19
N VAL A 121 5.51 5.00 15.36
CA VAL A 121 4.22 5.61 15.01
C VAL A 121 4.32 6.46 13.75
N GLN A 122 3.18 6.66 13.09
CA GLN A 122 3.13 7.44 11.84
C GLN A 122 3.19 8.96 12.05
N ASN A 123 2.83 9.47 13.23
CA ASN A 123 2.74 10.92 13.44
C ASN A 123 2.96 11.35 14.91
N GLU A 124 3.31 12.61 15.08
CA GLU A 124 3.54 13.23 16.39
C GLU A 124 2.30 13.21 17.31
N ARG A 125 1.11 13.22 16.74
CA ARG A 125 -0.14 13.14 17.49
C ARG A 125 -0.25 11.81 18.24
N SER A 126 0.10 10.71 17.60
CA SER A 126 0.14 9.37 18.18
C SER A 126 1.16 9.30 19.32
N LYS A 127 2.36 9.84 19.11
CA LYS A 127 3.42 9.92 20.13
C LYS A 127 2.94 10.70 21.36
N ARG A 128 2.29 11.84 21.17
CA ARG A 128 1.72 12.63 22.26
C ARG A 128 0.62 11.90 23.05
N TYR A 129 -0.20 11.09 22.38
CA TYR A 129 -1.21 10.29 23.08
C TYR A 129 -0.58 9.18 23.91
N LEU A 130 0.42 8.49 23.42
CA LEU A 130 1.15 7.46 24.16
C LEU A 130 1.89 8.03 25.36
N ALA A 131 2.51 9.20 25.22
CA ALA A 131 3.18 9.89 26.34
C ALA A 131 2.20 10.21 27.50
N LYS A 132 0.93 10.57 27.20
CA LYS A 132 -0.10 10.84 28.22
C LYS A 132 -0.44 9.63 29.10
N ILE A 133 -0.15 8.42 28.64
CA ILE A 133 -0.37 7.17 29.39
C ILE A 133 0.94 6.53 29.87
N GLY A 134 2.04 7.30 29.84
CA GLY A 134 3.35 6.89 30.35
C GLY A 134 4.13 5.97 29.43
N ILE A 135 3.82 5.94 28.11
CA ILE A 135 4.58 5.17 27.13
C ILE A 135 5.46 6.15 26.33
N ASN A 136 6.76 6.14 26.63
CA ASN A 136 7.74 7.08 26.07
C ASN A 136 8.70 6.44 25.06
N ARG A 137 8.74 5.11 24.96
CA ARG A 137 9.55 4.38 23.97
C ARG A 137 8.89 4.44 22.60
N VAL A 138 8.84 5.63 22.00
CA VAL A 138 8.08 5.93 20.81
C VAL A 138 8.89 6.80 19.86
N THR A 139 9.00 6.36 18.61
CA THR A 139 9.61 7.13 17.52
C THR A 139 8.60 7.38 16.42
N VAL A 140 8.59 8.58 15.86
CA VAL A 140 7.79 8.92 14.69
C VAL A 140 8.58 8.58 13.43
N VAL A 141 8.02 7.71 12.61
CA VAL A 141 8.66 7.22 11.37
C VAL A 141 7.87 7.54 10.09
N GLY A 142 6.69 8.14 10.23
CA GLY A 142 5.80 8.33 9.10
C GLY A 142 5.02 7.07 8.72
N ASP A 143 4.31 7.15 7.61
CA ASP A 143 3.64 6.00 7.01
C ASP A 143 4.61 5.28 6.06
N THR A 144 4.99 4.08 6.41
CA THR A 144 5.95 3.26 5.63
C THR A 144 5.48 2.94 4.20
N ARG A 145 4.21 3.20 3.86
CA ARG A 145 3.75 3.13 2.47
C ARG A 145 4.43 4.18 1.58
N PHE A 146 4.81 5.32 2.13
CA PHE A 146 5.55 6.34 1.38
C PHE A 146 6.95 5.88 0.96
N ASP A 147 7.61 5.04 1.77
CA ASP A 147 8.89 4.42 1.38
C ASP A 147 8.71 3.58 0.09
N ARG A 148 7.57 2.87 -0.01
CA ARG A 148 7.24 2.11 -1.22
C ARG A 148 6.94 3.02 -2.41
N VAL A 149 6.26 4.14 -2.20
CA VAL A 149 6.00 5.14 -3.27
C VAL A 149 7.32 5.72 -3.79
N LEU A 150 8.26 6.05 -2.90
CA LEU A 150 9.58 6.53 -3.30
C LEU A 150 10.33 5.48 -4.13
N GLN A 151 10.35 4.24 -3.68
CA GLN A 151 10.96 3.13 -4.40
C GLN A 151 10.33 2.92 -5.78
N ILE A 152 8.99 2.92 -5.88
CA ILE A 152 8.27 2.83 -7.16
C ILE A 152 8.65 3.99 -8.08
N ARG A 153 8.83 5.20 -7.54
CA ARG A 153 9.25 6.37 -8.31
C ARG A 153 10.68 6.21 -8.84
N GLU A 154 11.59 5.65 -8.04
CA GLU A 154 12.98 5.38 -8.46
C GLU A 154 13.04 4.26 -9.51
N GLU A 155 12.20 3.23 -9.38
CA GLU A 155 12.09 2.11 -10.31
C GLU A 155 11.24 2.44 -11.56
N ALA A 156 10.60 3.62 -11.61
CA ALA A 156 9.72 4.02 -12.71
C ALA A 156 10.47 4.10 -14.03
N LYS A 157 9.96 3.41 -15.03
CA LYS A 157 10.53 3.35 -16.38
C LYS A 157 10.25 4.64 -17.13
N ASP A 158 11.22 5.08 -17.92
CA ASP A 158 10.97 6.11 -18.92
C ASP A 158 10.13 5.52 -20.05
N LEU A 159 9.10 6.26 -20.44
CA LEU A 159 8.15 5.85 -21.49
C LEU A 159 8.19 6.88 -22.63
N PRO A 160 9.12 6.73 -23.60
CA PRO A 160 9.33 7.73 -24.67
C PRO A 160 8.06 8.05 -25.47
N LEU A 161 7.22 7.06 -25.74
CA LEU A 161 5.95 7.29 -26.44
C LEU A 161 4.96 8.15 -25.62
N VAL A 162 4.96 8.01 -24.27
CA VAL A 162 4.13 8.85 -23.41
C VAL A 162 4.66 10.28 -23.36
N GLU A 163 5.96 10.46 -23.33
CA GLU A 163 6.59 11.78 -23.42
C GLU A 163 6.25 12.49 -24.73
N LEU A 164 6.37 11.77 -25.85
CA LEU A 164 5.97 12.26 -27.18
C LEU A 164 4.48 12.62 -27.26
N PHE A 165 3.63 11.79 -26.62
CA PHE A 165 2.20 12.05 -26.51
C PHE A 165 1.95 13.35 -25.73
N LYS A 166 2.54 13.48 -24.56
CA LYS A 166 2.37 14.64 -23.68
C LYS A 166 2.75 15.96 -24.36
N ASN A 167 3.91 16.02 -24.97
CA ASN A 167 4.42 17.19 -25.73
C ASN A 167 4.19 18.52 -25.01
N ASN A 168 4.56 18.60 -23.73
CA ASN A 168 4.38 19.77 -22.85
C ASN A 168 2.92 20.25 -22.69
N THR A 169 1.94 19.46 -23.05
CA THR A 169 0.51 19.77 -22.88
C THR A 169 0.05 19.30 -21.51
N MET A 170 -0.87 20.06 -20.88
CA MET A 170 -1.54 19.65 -19.66
C MET A 170 -2.19 18.28 -19.84
N THR A 171 -1.79 17.31 -19.02
CA THR A 171 -2.19 15.92 -19.17
C THR A 171 -2.93 15.42 -17.92
N PHE A 172 -4.13 14.92 -18.12
CA PHE A 172 -4.92 14.24 -17.11
C PHE A 172 -4.68 12.74 -17.20
N VAL A 173 -4.24 12.10 -16.11
CA VAL A 173 -4.02 10.66 -16.04
C VAL A 173 -5.09 10.00 -15.18
N ALA A 174 -5.93 9.19 -15.80
CA ALA A 174 -6.94 8.38 -15.14
C ALA A 174 -6.44 6.93 -14.99
N GLY A 175 -6.09 6.53 -13.78
CA GLY A 175 -5.61 5.18 -13.49
C GLY A 175 -6.61 4.32 -12.75
N SER A 176 -6.65 3.03 -13.07
CA SER A 176 -7.58 2.05 -12.50
C SER A 176 -9.03 2.48 -12.63
N SER A 177 -9.39 3.10 -13.76
CA SER A 177 -10.75 3.59 -14.00
C SER A 177 -11.74 2.46 -14.24
N TRP A 178 -12.99 2.72 -13.87
CA TRP A 178 -14.15 1.91 -14.14
C TRP A 178 -15.15 2.71 -14.96
N GLN A 179 -16.13 2.03 -15.56
CA GLN A 179 -17.12 2.68 -16.44
C GLN A 179 -17.76 3.95 -15.83
N PRO A 180 -18.20 3.99 -14.56
CA PRO A 180 -18.76 5.21 -13.97
C PRO A 180 -17.75 6.38 -13.87
N ASP A 181 -16.47 6.07 -13.64
CA ASP A 181 -15.41 7.07 -13.63
C ASP A 181 -15.22 7.65 -15.04
N GLU A 182 -15.18 6.77 -16.04
CA GLU A 182 -14.95 7.09 -17.45
C GLU A 182 -16.06 7.95 -18.05
N ASP A 183 -17.30 7.71 -17.64
CA ASP A 183 -18.46 8.51 -18.07
C ASP A 183 -18.29 9.99 -17.70
N LEU A 184 -17.72 10.27 -16.53
CA LEU A 184 -17.51 11.63 -16.05
C LEU A 184 -16.33 12.32 -16.73
N PHE A 185 -15.13 11.72 -16.68
CA PHE A 185 -13.95 12.45 -17.13
C PHE A 185 -13.80 12.46 -18.65
N ILE A 186 -14.36 11.48 -19.40
CA ILE A 186 -14.34 11.51 -20.87
C ILE A 186 -15.24 12.64 -21.39
N GLU A 187 -16.40 12.88 -20.77
CA GLU A 187 -17.25 13.99 -21.14
C GLU A 187 -16.52 15.33 -20.95
N TYR A 188 -15.88 15.52 -19.81
CA TYR A 188 -15.06 16.70 -19.53
C TYR A 188 -13.95 16.85 -20.58
N PHE A 189 -13.18 15.78 -20.83
CA PHE A 189 -12.09 15.77 -21.81
C PHE A 189 -12.55 16.15 -23.22
N ASN A 190 -13.71 15.65 -23.66
CA ASN A 190 -14.27 15.97 -24.98
C ASN A 190 -14.58 17.47 -25.16
N GLN A 191 -14.83 18.21 -24.07
CA GLN A 191 -15.15 19.63 -24.06
C GLN A 191 -13.92 20.52 -23.86
N HIS A 192 -12.77 19.95 -23.44
CA HIS A 192 -11.54 20.69 -23.08
C HIS A 192 -10.36 20.34 -23.99
N PRO A 193 -10.25 20.98 -25.17
CA PRO A 193 -9.21 20.64 -26.15
C PRO A 193 -7.78 20.96 -25.66
N GLU A 194 -7.60 21.80 -24.66
CA GLU A 194 -6.34 22.16 -24.05
C GLU A 194 -5.72 21.04 -23.17
N VAL A 195 -6.52 20.01 -22.84
CA VAL A 195 -6.10 18.91 -21.98
C VAL A 195 -5.92 17.64 -22.79
N LYS A 196 -4.81 16.93 -22.59
CA LYS A 196 -4.63 15.54 -23.04
C LYS A 196 -5.06 14.56 -21.97
N LEU A 197 -5.50 13.37 -22.41
CA LEU A 197 -6.02 12.34 -21.52
C LEU A 197 -5.23 11.04 -21.68
N ILE A 198 -4.77 10.48 -20.56
CA ILE A 198 -4.25 9.11 -20.50
C ILE A 198 -5.23 8.28 -19.67
N ILE A 199 -5.78 7.23 -20.24
CA ILE A 199 -6.70 6.29 -19.56
C ILE A 199 -5.98 4.96 -19.36
N ALA A 200 -5.86 4.51 -18.12
CA ALA A 200 -5.41 3.16 -17.76
C ALA A 200 -6.55 2.43 -17.04
N PRO A 201 -7.43 1.73 -17.75
CA PRO A 201 -8.62 1.10 -17.16
C PRO A 201 -8.22 -0.04 -16.21
N HIS A 202 -9.07 -0.29 -15.20
CA HIS A 202 -8.86 -1.38 -14.25
C HIS A 202 -9.01 -2.76 -14.94
N VAL A 203 -9.96 -2.88 -15.85
CA VAL A 203 -10.21 -4.06 -16.65
C VAL A 203 -9.77 -3.80 -18.09
N ILE A 204 -8.80 -4.58 -18.55
CA ILE A 204 -8.26 -4.49 -19.91
C ILE A 204 -8.83 -5.66 -20.71
N ASP A 205 -10.05 -5.51 -21.21
CA ASP A 205 -10.66 -6.40 -22.19
C ASP A 205 -11.18 -5.60 -23.40
N GLU A 206 -11.35 -6.27 -24.52
CA GLU A 206 -11.69 -5.61 -25.78
C GLU A 206 -13.06 -4.92 -25.75
N ASN A 207 -14.06 -5.50 -25.06
CA ASN A 207 -15.39 -4.91 -24.97
C ASN A 207 -15.34 -3.60 -24.19
N HIS A 208 -14.64 -3.58 -23.06
CA HIS A 208 -14.47 -2.37 -22.26
C HIS A 208 -13.69 -1.28 -23.01
N LEU A 209 -12.61 -1.67 -23.71
CA LEU A 209 -11.84 -0.73 -24.53
C LEU A 209 -12.68 -0.12 -25.65
N VAL A 210 -13.53 -0.92 -26.29
CA VAL A 210 -14.47 -0.43 -27.33
C VAL A 210 -15.49 0.54 -26.73
N GLU A 211 -15.99 0.31 -25.51
CA GLU A 211 -16.90 1.24 -24.83
C GLU A 211 -16.22 2.58 -24.53
N ILE A 212 -14.97 2.57 -24.05
CA ILE A 212 -14.18 3.80 -23.87
C ILE A 212 -14.05 4.55 -25.18
N ILE A 213 -13.64 3.85 -26.26
CA ILE A 213 -13.44 4.43 -27.59
C ILE A 213 -14.72 5.07 -28.15
N ARG A 214 -15.87 4.45 -27.94
CA ARG A 214 -17.17 5.01 -28.39
C ARG A 214 -17.53 6.33 -27.77
N LYS A 215 -17.05 6.60 -26.55
CA LYS A 215 -17.30 7.85 -25.80
C LYS A 215 -16.34 8.98 -26.21
N LEU A 216 -15.19 8.63 -26.77
CA LEU A 216 -14.19 9.60 -27.21
C LEU A 216 -14.59 10.28 -28.50
N LYS A 217 -14.61 11.62 -28.51
CA LYS A 217 -14.89 12.46 -29.70
C LYS A 217 -13.63 13.07 -30.30
N ARG A 218 -12.47 12.83 -29.68
CA ARG A 218 -11.17 13.38 -30.06
C ARG A 218 -10.22 12.26 -30.48
N PRO A 219 -9.17 12.56 -31.25
CA PRO A 219 -8.20 11.55 -31.69
C PRO A 219 -7.62 10.75 -30.55
N TYR A 220 -7.58 9.44 -30.68
CA TYR A 220 -7.02 8.53 -29.68
C TYR A 220 -6.05 7.52 -30.30
N VAL A 221 -5.23 6.93 -29.45
CA VAL A 221 -4.39 5.78 -29.81
C VAL A 221 -4.30 4.81 -28.62
N ARG A 222 -4.24 3.52 -28.90
CA ARG A 222 -3.96 2.48 -27.89
C ARG A 222 -2.45 2.33 -27.76
N TYR A 223 -1.94 2.22 -26.54
CA TYR A 223 -0.51 2.18 -26.28
C TYR A 223 0.21 1.03 -27.01
N THR A 224 -0.39 -0.18 -27.05
CA THR A 224 0.18 -1.33 -27.77
C THR A 224 0.25 -1.15 -29.26
N ARG A 225 -0.46 -0.19 -29.84
CA ARG A 225 -0.49 0.17 -31.27
C ARG A 225 0.10 1.55 -31.56
N ALA A 226 0.72 2.16 -30.53
CA ALA A 226 1.29 3.48 -30.64
C ALA A 226 2.66 3.43 -31.31
N ASP A 227 2.91 4.40 -32.17
CA ASP A 227 4.20 4.73 -32.75
C ASP A 227 4.45 6.24 -32.63
N GLU A 228 5.64 6.70 -32.98
CA GLU A 228 6.01 8.13 -32.87
C GLU A 228 5.13 9.06 -33.70
N LYS A 229 4.54 8.57 -34.79
CA LYS A 229 3.74 9.39 -35.72
C LYS A 229 2.31 9.54 -35.23
N ASN A 230 1.69 8.42 -34.82
CA ASN A 230 0.28 8.42 -34.42
C ASN A 230 0.09 8.97 -32.99
N VAL A 231 1.05 8.75 -32.09
CA VAL A 231 0.99 9.23 -30.72
C VAL A 231 1.05 10.78 -30.63
N ARG A 232 1.78 11.42 -31.54
CA ARG A 232 1.83 12.91 -31.60
C ARG A 232 0.52 13.54 -32.04
N LYS A 233 -0.30 12.81 -32.80
CA LYS A 233 -1.59 13.29 -33.34
C LYS A 233 -2.76 12.97 -32.41
N ALA A 234 -2.54 12.13 -31.43
CA ALA A 234 -3.57 11.74 -30.47
C ALA A 234 -3.72 12.75 -29.35
N ASP A 235 -4.93 12.90 -28.88
CA ASP A 235 -5.31 13.66 -27.69
C ASP A 235 -5.63 12.75 -26.51
N CYS A 236 -5.96 11.48 -26.80
CA CYS A 236 -6.18 10.45 -25.78
C CYS A 236 -5.25 9.25 -26.03
N LEU A 237 -4.56 8.81 -24.96
CA LEU A 237 -3.74 7.59 -24.96
C LEU A 237 -4.40 6.56 -24.03
N ILE A 238 -4.82 5.42 -24.61
CA ILE A 238 -5.42 4.33 -23.85
C ILE A 238 -4.34 3.30 -23.55
N ILE A 239 -4.09 3.04 -22.27
CA ILE A 239 -3.12 2.05 -21.80
C ILE A 239 -3.81 0.68 -21.78
N ASP A 240 -3.59 -0.08 -22.80
CA ASP A 240 -4.17 -1.41 -23.03
C ASP A 240 -3.20 -2.55 -22.69
N CYS A 241 -2.30 -2.32 -21.71
CA CYS A 241 -1.38 -3.32 -21.18
C CYS A 241 -1.10 -3.12 -19.70
N PHE A 242 -0.63 -4.17 -19.04
CA PHE A 242 -0.32 -4.15 -17.61
C PHE A 242 1.09 -3.64 -17.30
N GLY A 243 1.30 -3.16 -16.07
CA GLY A 243 2.63 -2.88 -15.52
C GLY A 243 3.18 -1.48 -15.78
N LEU A 244 2.44 -0.58 -16.46
CA LEU A 244 2.89 0.77 -16.78
C LEU A 244 2.31 1.85 -15.88
N LEU A 245 1.21 1.58 -15.17
CA LEU A 245 0.44 2.60 -14.46
C LEU A 245 1.28 3.43 -13.47
N SER A 246 2.14 2.78 -12.69
CA SER A 246 3.02 3.48 -11.74
C SER A 246 4.01 4.43 -12.41
N SER A 247 4.46 4.11 -13.62
CA SER A 247 5.38 4.96 -14.40
C SER A 247 4.65 6.08 -15.15
N ILE A 248 3.36 5.88 -15.48
CA ILE A 248 2.56 6.84 -16.25
C ILE A 248 2.16 8.06 -15.44
N TYR A 249 1.89 7.92 -14.14
CA TYR A 249 1.48 9.06 -13.29
C TYR A 249 2.46 10.23 -13.29
N ARG A 250 3.75 9.99 -13.52
CA ARG A 250 4.77 11.05 -13.61
C ARG A 250 4.59 12.01 -14.79
N TYR A 251 3.81 11.61 -15.79
CA TYR A 251 3.56 12.39 -17.00
C TYR A 251 2.31 13.29 -16.88
N GLY A 252 1.50 13.14 -15.83
CA GLY A 252 0.30 13.93 -15.62
C GLY A 252 0.49 15.09 -14.65
N GLU A 253 -0.10 16.23 -14.93
CA GLU A 253 -0.31 17.31 -13.96
C GLU A 253 -1.50 17.03 -13.06
N ILE A 254 -2.49 16.27 -13.56
CA ILE A 254 -3.67 15.84 -12.80
C ILE A 254 -3.71 14.32 -12.82
N ALA A 255 -3.82 13.70 -11.63
CA ALA A 255 -3.98 12.26 -11.47
C ALA A 255 -5.34 11.95 -10.85
N TYR A 256 -6.09 11.07 -11.50
CA TYR A 256 -7.35 10.50 -11.03
C TYR A 256 -7.14 9.01 -10.72
N ILE A 257 -7.65 8.55 -9.60
CA ILE A 257 -7.61 7.14 -9.22
C ILE A 257 -9.04 6.64 -9.14
N GLY A 258 -9.39 5.74 -10.06
CA GLY A 258 -10.72 5.17 -10.18
C GLY A 258 -11.10 4.20 -9.06
N GLY A 259 -12.36 3.76 -9.07
CA GLY A 259 -12.91 2.80 -8.11
C GLY A 259 -13.58 3.43 -6.89
N GLY A 260 -13.88 4.73 -6.93
CA GLY A 260 -14.56 5.45 -5.84
C GLY A 260 -16.10 5.38 -5.88
N PHE A 261 -16.70 4.80 -6.91
CA PHE A 261 -18.16 4.71 -7.11
C PHE A 261 -18.74 3.32 -6.81
N GLY A 262 -18.04 2.49 -6.06
CA GLY A 262 -18.49 1.15 -5.66
C GLY A 262 -19.08 1.11 -4.26
#